data_cbe79af37c08d1d2a5f905bd6226738d
#
_entry.id   cbe79af37c08d1d2a5f905bd6226738d
#
_cell.length_a   1.000
_cell.length_b   1.000
_cell.length_c   1.000
_cell.angle_alpha   90.00
_cell.angle_beta   90.00
_cell.angle_gamma   90.00
#
_symmetry.space_group_name_H-M   'P 1'
#
loop_
_entity.id
_entity.type
_entity.pdbx_description
1 polymer ?
#
loop_
_entity_poly.entity_id
_entity_poly.type
_entity_poly.pdbx_seq_one_letter_code
_entity_poly.pdbx_strand_id
1 'polypeptide(L)'
;AFDIEGLGEKIIDQLLNSNTITNTSDLYSLDTDTLMNLERMGKKSSENLISSIEASKNISFARFIYAQGIKDVGVATSNSLANNFSTLEDLINTDTDQLTNIQDIGPVVAESILMFIENEKNRENIELLIKAGINIEYQTKRDSQILKNKIFVLTGSLASMTRSDAQRMIEDNGGKVTSSVSQNTSYLVAGENPGSKIKKASNIGVNIISEDQLVNLINDG
;
A
#
# COMPACT_ATOMS: atom_id res chain seq x y z
N ALA A 1 13.04 2.29 -2.71
CA ALA A 1 11.88 3.14 -2.53
C ALA A 1 11.26 3.53 -3.87
N PHE A 2 11.71 4.57 -4.56
CA PHE A 2 11.17 4.94 -5.89
C PHE A 2 11.55 3.94 -6.99
N ASP A 3 12.58 3.11 -6.79
CA ASP A 3 12.99 2.01 -7.66
C ASP A 3 13.29 2.45 -9.11
N ILE A 4 14.13 3.46 -9.23
CA ILE A 4 14.53 4.03 -10.51
C ILE A 4 15.64 3.14 -11.09
N GLU A 5 15.31 2.35 -12.10
CA GLU A 5 16.26 1.47 -12.77
C GLU A 5 17.37 2.30 -13.44
N GLY A 6 18.61 1.88 -13.21
CA GLY A 6 19.78 2.59 -13.73
C GLY A 6 20.31 3.73 -12.85
N LEU A 7 19.57 4.17 -11.82
CA LEU A 7 20.02 5.18 -10.86
C LEU A 7 20.80 4.52 -9.72
N GLY A 8 22.05 4.18 -9.97
CA GLY A 8 22.93 3.60 -8.95
C GLY A 8 23.69 4.67 -8.16
N GLU A 9 24.31 4.24 -7.04
CA GLU A 9 25.08 5.08 -6.12
C GLU A 9 26.10 5.99 -6.85
N LYS A 10 26.83 5.43 -7.82
CA LYS A 10 27.84 6.21 -8.58
C LYS A 10 27.25 7.38 -9.39
N ILE A 11 26.03 7.21 -9.93
CA ILE A 11 25.35 8.28 -10.66
C ILE A 11 24.84 9.33 -9.68
N ILE A 12 24.28 8.89 -8.55
CA ILE A 12 23.85 9.80 -7.48
C ILE A 12 25.04 10.63 -6.97
N ASP A 13 26.18 9.99 -6.72
CA ASP A 13 27.39 10.69 -6.28
C ASP A 13 27.87 11.74 -7.28
N GLN A 14 27.86 11.41 -8.57
CA GLN A 14 28.23 12.37 -9.62
C GLN A 14 27.28 13.57 -9.67
N LEU A 15 25.96 13.32 -9.58
CA LEU A 15 24.94 14.36 -9.60
C LEU A 15 25.05 15.28 -8.37
N LEU A 16 25.31 14.71 -7.19
CA LEU A 16 25.52 15.47 -5.95
C LEU A 16 26.84 16.27 -6.01
N ASN A 17 27.95 15.66 -6.42
CA ASN A 17 29.26 16.31 -6.48
C ASN A 17 29.31 17.45 -7.52
N SER A 18 28.53 17.37 -8.59
CA SER A 18 28.36 18.42 -9.58
C SER A 18 27.33 19.48 -9.17
N ASN A 19 26.70 19.36 -8.02
CA ASN A 19 25.57 20.17 -7.59
C ASN A 19 24.40 20.21 -8.60
N THR A 20 24.27 19.17 -9.42
CA THR A 20 23.15 19.03 -10.37
C THR A 20 21.86 18.70 -9.65
N ILE A 21 21.96 17.94 -8.54
CA ILE A 21 20.86 17.68 -7.62
C ILE A 21 21.28 18.05 -6.19
N THR A 22 20.34 18.53 -5.40
CA THR A 22 20.50 18.83 -3.97
C THR A 22 19.49 18.08 -3.10
N ASN A 23 18.40 17.65 -3.69
CA ASN A 23 17.34 16.91 -3.04
C ASN A 23 16.71 15.89 -4.03
N THR A 24 15.83 15.05 -3.53
CA THR A 24 15.21 13.98 -4.33
C THR A 24 14.32 14.50 -5.46
N SER A 25 13.68 15.66 -5.29
CA SER A 25 12.79 16.21 -6.31
C SER A 25 13.55 16.71 -7.54
N ASP A 26 14.82 17.08 -7.39
CA ASP A 26 15.67 17.54 -8.50
C ASP A 26 15.90 16.43 -9.54
N LEU A 27 15.80 15.15 -9.15
CA LEU A 27 15.88 14.01 -10.07
C LEU A 27 14.84 14.08 -11.18
N TYR A 28 13.66 14.61 -10.88
CA TYR A 28 12.54 14.71 -11.82
C TYR A 28 12.64 15.90 -12.77
N SER A 29 13.65 16.73 -12.59
CA SER A 29 13.98 17.87 -13.47
C SER A 29 15.19 17.60 -14.39
N LEU A 30 15.78 16.40 -14.29
CA LEU A 30 16.93 16.01 -15.12
C LEU A 30 16.50 15.79 -16.57
N ASP A 31 17.39 16.17 -17.47
CA ASP A 31 17.27 15.89 -18.91
C ASP A 31 18.40 15.00 -19.43
N THR A 32 18.23 14.53 -20.66
CA THR A 32 19.20 13.64 -21.31
C THR A 32 20.56 14.29 -21.47
N ASP A 33 20.62 15.59 -21.79
CA ASP A 33 21.87 16.31 -22.04
C ASP A 33 22.68 16.44 -20.76
N THR A 34 22.04 16.74 -19.65
CA THR A 34 22.65 16.77 -18.31
C THR A 34 23.25 15.42 -17.95
N LEU A 35 22.51 14.34 -18.17
CA LEU A 35 23.00 12.99 -17.85
C LEU A 35 24.14 12.54 -18.77
N MET A 36 24.16 12.96 -20.01
CA MET A 36 25.25 12.66 -20.96
C MET A 36 26.58 13.30 -20.55
N ASN A 37 26.59 14.33 -19.70
CA ASN A 37 27.81 14.93 -19.16
C ASN A 37 28.44 14.14 -18.01
N LEU A 38 27.73 13.12 -17.48
CA LEU A 38 28.26 12.25 -16.44
C LEU A 38 29.24 11.20 -17.00
N GLU A 39 30.19 10.78 -16.18
CA GLU A 39 31.13 9.75 -16.58
C GLU A 39 30.43 8.44 -16.94
N ARG A 40 30.78 7.86 -18.07
CA ARG A 40 30.25 6.59 -18.59
C ARG A 40 28.75 6.59 -18.93
N MET A 41 28.17 7.77 -19.07
CA MET A 41 26.77 7.92 -19.50
C MET A 41 26.72 8.31 -20.97
N GLY A 42 26.30 7.36 -21.82
CA GLY A 42 26.03 7.62 -23.23
C GLY A 42 24.56 7.93 -23.47
N LYS A 43 24.22 8.40 -24.68
CA LYS A 43 22.87 8.80 -25.06
C LYS A 43 21.80 7.77 -24.69
N LYS A 44 21.99 6.49 -25.05
CA LYS A 44 21.01 5.42 -24.76
C LYS A 44 20.82 5.19 -23.27
N SER A 45 21.91 5.23 -22.47
CA SER A 45 21.82 5.05 -21.02
C SER A 45 21.10 6.23 -20.37
N SER A 46 21.34 7.45 -20.85
CA SER A 46 20.65 8.66 -20.37
C SER A 46 19.16 8.63 -20.71
N GLU A 47 18.78 8.27 -21.94
CA GLU A 47 17.38 8.12 -22.35
C GLU A 47 16.65 7.05 -21.52
N ASN A 48 17.29 5.90 -21.26
CA ASN A 48 16.74 4.85 -20.41
C ASN A 48 16.54 5.34 -18.97
N LEU A 49 17.51 6.04 -18.39
CA LEU A 49 17.42 6.57 -17.04
C LEU A 49 16.29 7.61 -16.92
N ILE A 50 16.17 8.54 -17.88
CA ILE A 50 15.03 9.48 -17.92
C ILE A 50 13.70 8.73 -17.98
N SER A 51 13.59 7.70 -18.83
CA SER A 51 12.37 6.89 -18.89
C SER A 51 12.05 6.20 -17.56
N SER A 52 13.07 5.71 -16.84
CA SER A 52 12.90 5.10 -15.53
C SER A 52 12.51 6.12 -14.47
N ILE A 53 13.06 7.33 -14.52
CA ILE A 53 12.67 8.44 -13.63
C ILE A 53 11.20 8.80 -13.89
N GLU A 54 10.78 8.97 -15.13
CA GLU A 54 9.38 9.26 -15.46
C GLU A 54 8.43 8.14 -15.00
N ALA A 55 8.79 6.88 -15.22
CA ALA A 55 8.00 5.73 -14.78
C ALA A 55 7.85 5.69 -13.23
N SER A 56 8.86 6.14 -12.50
CA SER A 56 8.84 6.16 -11.03
C SER A 56 7.91 7.21 -10.42
N LYS A 57 7.36 8.13 -11.24
CA LYS A 57 6.38 9.12 -10.77
C LYS A 57 5.09 8.49 -10.29
N ASN A 58 4.68 7.36 -10.85
CA ASN A 58 3.53 6.61 -10.36
C ASN A 58 3.96 5.65 -9.25
N ILE A 59 3.55 5.94 -8.03
CA ILE A 59 3.99 5.21 -6.84
C ILE A 59 2.82 4.94 -5.90
N SER A 60 2.72 3.71 -5.37
CA SER A 60 1.71 3.41 -4.35
C SER A 60 1.97 4.18 -3.06
N PHE A 61 0.91 4.52 -2.32
CA PHE A 61 1.03 5.30 -1.08
C PHE A 61 1.96 4.64 -0.06
N ALA A 62 1.90 3.32 0.10
CA ALA A 62 2.81 2.59 0.99
C ALA A 62 4.30 2.76 0.59
N ARG A 63 4.60 2.66 -0.71
CA ARG A 63 5.96 2.87 -1.21
C ARG A 63 6.41 4.32 -1.09
N PHE A 64 5.49 5.27 -1.28
CA PHE A 64 5.78 6.70 -1.06
C PHE A 64 6.17 6.97 0.39
N ILE A 65 5.39 6.44 1.37
CA ILE A 65 5.73 6.55 2.80
C ILE A 65 7.11 5.94 3.09
N TYR A 66 7.36 4.72 2.60
CA TYR A 66 8.65 4.06 2.76
C TYR A 66 9.82 4.88 2.18
N ALA A 67 9.59 5.54 1.04
CA ALA A 67 10.58 6.36 0.35
C ALA A 67 10.98 7.61 1.14
N GLN A 68 10.16 8.07 2.09
CA GLN A 68 10.50 9.21 2.94
C GLN A 68 11.61 8.90 3.95
N GLY A 69 11.96 7.62 4.16
CA GLY A 69 13.03 7.22 5.08
C GLY A 69 12.75 7.57 6.54
N ILE A 70 11.49 7.54 6.96
CA ILE A 70 11.09 7.82 8.35
C ILE A 70 11.76 6.79 9.26
N LYS A 71 12.41 7.25 10.32
CA LYS A 71 13.08 6.39 11.28
C LYS A 71 12.09 5.37 11.87
N ASP A 72 12.51 4.12 12.01
CA ASP A 72 11.73 2.99 12.53
C ASP A 72 10.51 2.60 11.67
N VAL A 73 10.33 3.20 10.48
CA VAL A 73 9.27 2.88 9.53
C VAL A 73 9.83 2.07 8.37
N GLY A 74 9.63 0.76 8.42
CA GLY A 74 9.98 -0.18 7.34
C GLY A 74 8.82 -0.42 6.37
N VAL A 75 9.02 -1.36 5.43
CA VAL A 75 8.00 -1.72 4.43
C VAL A 75 6.69 -2.17 5.08
N ALA A 76 6.75 -3.00 6.13
CA ALA A 76 5.55 -3.49 6.82
C ALA A 76 4.77 -2.33 7.46
N THR A 77 5.45 -1.44 8.19
CA THR A 77 4.84 -0.28 8.83
C THR A 77 4.24 0.68 7.79
N SER A 78 4.95 0.90 6.67
CA SER A 78 4.44 1.73 5.57
C SER A 78 3.17 1.17 4.94
N ASN A 79 3.06 -0.15 4.81
CA ASN A 79 1.83 -0.81 4.37
C ASN A 79 0.70 -0.64 5.41
N SER A 80 1.00 -0.79 6.71
CA SER A 80 0.02 -0.58 7.78
C SER A 80 -0.50 0.87 7.78
N LEU A 81 0.39 1.86 7.60
CA LEU A 81 -0.01 3.27 7.47
C LEU A 81 -0.90 3.50 6.25
N ALA A 82 -0.49 3.02 5.06
CA ALA A 82 -1.27 3.18 3.83
C ALA A 82 -2.65 2.50 3.87
N ASN A 83 -2.80 1.44 4.66
CA ASN A 83 -4.09 0.76 4.87
C ASN A 83 -5.01 1.51 5.84
N ASN A 84 -4.45 2.35 6.74
CA ASN A 84 -5.23 3.06 7.76
C ASN A 84 -5.53 4.51 7.38
N PHE A 85 -4.65 5.16 6.61
CA PHE A 85 -4.85 6.52 6.11
C PHE A 85 -5.24 6.50 4.63
N SER A 86 -6.31 7.20 4.28
CA SER A 86 -6.82 7.22 2.90
C SER A 86 -5.98 8.12 1.99
N THR A 87 -5.39 9.16 2.55
CA THR A 87 -4.59 10.16 1.82
C THR A 87 -3.31 10.53 2.58
N LEU A 88 -2.38 11.16 1.89
CA LEU A 88 -1.20 11.76 2.50
C LEU A 88 -1.58 12.87 3.50
N GLU A 89 -2.62 13.64 3.20
CA GLU A 89 -3.13 14.68 4.08
C GLU A 89 -3.68 14.12 5.39
N ASP A 90 -4.41 13.00 5.35
CA ASP A 90 -4.87 12.30 6.55
C ASP A 90 -3.67 11.86 7.43
N LEU A 91 -2.60 11.36 6.82
CA LEU A 91 -1.39 10.96 7.53
C LEU A 91 -0.66 12.17 8.13
N ILE A 92 -0.58 13.29 7.41
CA ILE A 92 0.09 14.52 7.88
C ILE A 92 -0.68 15.16 9.06
N ASN A 93 -1.99 15.01 9.11
CA ASN A 93 -2.84 15.57 10.16
C ASN A 93 -3.14 14.60 11.31
N THR A 94 -2.42 13.45 11.37
CA THR A 94 -2.62 12.42 12.39
C THR A 94 -2.06 12.84 13.76
N ASP A 95 -2.49 12.11 14.79
CA ASP A 95 -2.02 12.26 16.16
C ASP A 95 -1.47 10.93 16.74
N THR A 96 -0.93 10.99 17.96
CA THR A 96 -0.36 9.84 18.68
C THR A 96 -1.38 8.73 18.88
N ASP A 97 -2.63 9.09 19.21
CA ASP A 97 -3.66 8.11 19.53
C ASP A 97 -4.09 7.33 18.27
N GLN A 98 -4.25 8.03 17.17
CA GLN A 98 -4.55 7.41 15.87
C GLN A 98 -3.43 6.46 15.43
N LEU A 99 -2.17 6.87 15.55
CA LEU A 99 -1.03 6.05 15.17
C LEU A 99 -0.89 4.80 16.06
N THR A 100 -1.01 4.95 17.37
CA THR A 100 -0.85 3.82 18.32
C THR A 100 -2.02 2.84 18.30
N ASN A 101 -3.17 3.21 17.74
CA ASN A 101 -4.28 2.30 17.49
C ASN A 101 -4.06 1.39 16.26
N ILE A 102 -3.05 1.68 15.43
CA ILE A 102 -2.68 0.82 14.31
C ILE A 102 -1.85 -0.35 14.82
N GLN A 103 -2.24 -1.56 14.42
CA GLN A 103 -1.49 -2.77 14.77
C GLN A 103 -0.02 -2.64 14.37
N ASP A 104 0.89 -3.07 15.24
CA ASP A 104 2.35 -3.03 15.07
C ASP A 104 2.97 -1.61 15.06
N ILE A 105 2.21 -0.56 15.39
CA ILE A 105 2.74 0.79 15.62
C ILE A 105 2.70 1.12 17.11
N GLY A 106 3.87 0.96 17.75
CA GLY A 106 4.05 1.33 19.15
C GLY A 106 4.40 2.82 19.34
N PRO A 107 4.46 3.29 20.61
CA PRO A 107 4.73 4.71 20.90
C PRO A 107 6.02 5.25 20.28
N VAL A 108 7.09 4.46 20.20
CA VAL A 108 8.38 4.87 19.61
C VAL A 108 8.26 5.13 18.11
N VAL A 109 7.54 4.26 17.40
CA VAL A 109 7.31 4.42 15.95
C VAL A 109 6.39 5.59 15.69
N ALA A 110 5.33 5.76 16.51
CA ALA A 110 4.41 6.90 16.42
C ALA A 110 5.15 8.22 16.61
N GLU A 111 6.05 8.31 17.62
CA GLU A 111 6.88 9.48 17.85
C GLU A 111 7.78 9.79 16.64
N SER A 112 8.43 8.77 16.07
CA SER A 112 9.28 8.94 14.87
C SER A 112 8.49 9.48 13.68
N ILE A 113 7.25 9.02 13.49
CA ILE A 113 6.35 9.50 12.43
C ILE A 113 5.97 10.97 12.66
N LEU A 114 5.55 11.31 13.88
CA LEU A 114 5.16 12.69 14.21
C LEU A 114 6.32 13.66 14.08
N MET A 115 7.50 13.31 14.60
CA MET A 115 8.73 14.13 14.44
C MET A 115 9.05 14.35 12.95
N PHE A 116 8.86 13.35 12.10
CA PHE A 116 9.08 13.50 10.66
C PHE A 116 8.06 14.46 10.04
N ILE A 117 6.78 14.31 10.38
CA ILE A 117 5.68 15.14 9.84
C ILE A 117 5.76 16.58 10.32
N GLU A 118 6.16 16.83 11.58
CA GLU A 118 6.29 18.17 12.15
C GLU A 118 7.49 18.96 11.61
N ASN A 119 8.46 18.28 11.01
CA ASN A 119 9.65 18.91 10.44
C ASN A 119 9.30 19.64 9.12
N GLU A 120 9.43 20.95 9.11
CA GLU A 120 9.13 21.81 7.95
C GLU A 120 9.90 21.38 6.69
N LYS A 121 11.18 21.02 6.81
CA LYS A 121 11.99 20.59 5.65
C LYS A 121 11.45 19.29 5.02
N ASN A 122 10.93 18.38 5.82
CA ASN A 122 10.33 17.16 5.30
C ASN A 122 9.02 17.47 4.56
N ARG A 123 8.21 18.37 5.09
CA ARG A 123 6.98 18.84 4.42
C ARG A 123 7.30 19.53 3.10
N GLU A 124 8.28 20.44 3.09
CA GLU A 124 8.75 21.08 1.86
C GLU A 124 9.22 20.06 0.82
N ASN A 125 10.00 19.04 1.23
CA ASN A 125 10.44 17.97 0.33
C ASN A 125 9.27 17.19 -0.26
N ILE A 126 8.27 16.85 0.56
CA ILE A 126 7.04 16.19 0.09
C ILE A 126 6.33 17.06 -0.95
N GLU A 127 6.15 18.35 -0.67
CA GLU A 127 5.53 19.28 -1.62
C GLU A 127 6.30 19.40 -2.92
N LEU A 128 7.65 19.46 -2.85
CA LEU A 128 8.49 19.50 -4.03
C LEU A 128 8.36 18.24 -4.88
N LEU A 129 8.27 17.06 -4.27
CA LEU A 129 8.02 15.80 -4.99
C LEU A 129 6.66 15.82 -5.70
N ILE A 130 5.60 16.27 -5.03
CA ILE A 130 4.27 16.39 -5.64
C ILE A 130 4.30 17.41 -6.80
N LYS A 131 4.94 18.58 -6.62
CA LYS A 131 5.12 19.59 -7.67
C LYS A 131 5.94 19.06 -8.86
N ALA A 132 6.90 18.16 -8.62
CA ALA A 132 7.69 17.49 -9.66
C ALA A 132 6.89 16.43 -10.45
N GLY A 133 5.62 16.19 -10.07
CA GLY A 133 4.69 15.31 -10.78
C GLY A 133 4.59 13.89 -10.20
N ILE A 134 5.03 13.68 -8.96
CA ILE A 134 4.78 12.40 -8.28
C ILE A 134 3.27 12.22 -8.11
N ASN A 135 2.77 11.13 -8.67
CA ASN A 135 1.38 10.69 -8.58
C ASN A 135 1.29 9.56 -7.56
N ILE A 136 0.75 9.86 -6.39
CA ILE A 136 0.55 8.87 -5.34
C ILE A 136 -0.74 8.10 -5.63
N GLU A 137 -0.60 6.81 -5.89
CA GLU A 137 -1.72 5.90 -6.03
C GLU A 137 -2.18 5.48 -4.63
N TYR A 138 -3.24 6.10 -4.17
CA TYR A 138 -3.90 5.71 -2.94
C TYR A 138 -4.64 4.39 -3.18
N GLN A 139 -4.47 3.44 -2.26
CA GLN A 139 -5.44 2.38 -2.20
C GLN A 139 -6.77 3.08 -1.89
N THR A 140 -7.61 3.23 -2.88
CA THR A 140 -9.00 3.43 -2.55
C THR A 140 -9.34 2.24 -1.65
N LYS A 141 -9.59 2.49 -0.35
CA LYS A 141 -10.56 1.64 0.34
C LYS A 141 -11.73 1.69 -0.63
N ARG A 142 -11.83 0.66 -1.45
CA ARG A 142 -13.10 0.46 -2.12
C ARG A 142 -14.05 0.39 -0.95
N ASP A 143 -14.82 1.47 -0.73
CA ASP A 143 -16.14 1.36 -0.14
C ASP A 143 -16.96 0.54 -1.14
N SER A 144 -16.39 -0.59 -1.51
CA SER A 144 -17.02 -1.60 -2.30
C SER A 144 -18.13 -2.12 -1.41
N GLN A 145 -19.30 -1.57 -1.60
CA GLN A 145 -20.53 -2.01 -0.94
C GLN A 145 -21.07 -3.30 -1.62
N ILE A 146 -20.22 -3.97 -2.43
CA ILE A 146 -20.57 -5.19 -3.18
C ILE A 146 -21.11 -6.26 -2.24
N LEU A 147 -20.50 -6.41 -1.07
CA LEU A 147 -20.90 -7.35 -0.04
C LEU A 147 -21.78 -6.74 1.04
N LYS A 148 -22.31 -5.53 0.83
CA LYS A 148 -23.17 -4.83 1.80
C LYS A 148 -24.35 -5.71 2.20
N ASN A 149 -24.59 -5.78 3.52
CA ASN A 149 -25.63 -6.61 4.13
C ASN A 149 -25.43 -8.13 3.94
N LYS A 150 -24.30 -8.60 3.41
CA LYS A 150 -23.98 -10.03 3.32
C LYS A 150 -23.22 -10.46 4.58
N ILE A 151 -23.60 -11.61 5.12
CA ILE A 151 -22.96 -12.22 6.30
C ILE A 151 -22.26 -13.51 5.85
N PHE A 152 -20.98 -13.58 6.15
CA PHE A 152 -20.10 -14.69 5.78
C PHE A 152 -19.68 -15.49 7.01
N VAL A 153 -19.45 -16.78 6.80
CA VAL A 153 -18.79 -17.66 7.76
C VAL A 153 -17.65 -18.37 7.05
N LEU A 154 -16.48 -18.41 7.66
CA LEU A 154 -15.32 -19.10 7.12
C LEU A 154 -15.13 -20.45 7.81
N THR A 155 -14.79 -21.51 7.04
CA THR A 155 -14.51 -22.85 7.56
C THR A 155 -13.45 -23.56 6.73
N GLY A 156 -12.63 -24.40 7.36
CA GLY A 156 -11.49 -25.03 6.70
C GLY A 156 -10.29 -24.12 6.51
N SER A 157 -9.25 -24.65 5.85
CA SER A 157 -8.04 -23.93 5.47
C SER A 157 -8.19 -23.39 4.04
N LEU A 158 -7.96 -22.10 3.85
CA LEU A 158 -7.95 -21.48 2.53
C LEU A 158 -6.61 -21.76 1.84
N ALA A 159 -6.62 -21.91 0.53
CA ALA A 159 -5.46 -22.36 -0.24
C ALA A 159 -4.46 -21.22 -0.52
N SER A 160 -4.95 -20.02 -0.85
CA SER A 160 -4.12 -18.90 -1.32
C SER A 160 -4.01 -17.74 -0.30
N MET A 161 -4.82 -17.73 0.76
CA MET A 161 -4.82 -16.65 1.74
C MET A 161 -5.06 -17.15 3.18
N THR A 162 -4.67 -16.34 4.16
CA THR A 162 -4.99 -16.65 5.55
C THR A 162 -6.46 -16.35 5.86
N ARG A 163 -6.98 -16.92 6.96
CA ARG A 163 -8.34 -16.63 7.43
C ARG A 163 -8.52 -15.14 7.76
N SER A 164 -7.49 -14.51 8.28
CA SER A 164 -7.50 -13.07 8.59
C SER A 164 -7.56 -12.22 7.32
N ASP A 165 -6.86 -12.63 6.26
CA ASP A 165 -6.89 -11.92 4.97
C ASP A 165 -8.26 -12.04 4.31
N ALA A 166 -8.87 -13.24 4.32
CA ALA A 166 -10.22 -13.45 3.82
C ALA A 166 -11.26 -12.64 4.61
N GLN A 167 -11.13 -12.57 5.93
CA GLN A 167 -12.00 -11.76 6.76
C GLN A 167 -11.88 -10.28 6.40
N ARG A 168 -10.65 -9.76 6.32
CA ARG A 168 -10.39 -8.37 5.92
C ARG A 168 -10.95 -8.09 4.53
N MET A 169 -10.70 -8.98 3.56
CA MET A 169 -11.22 -8.84 2.20
C MET A 169 -12.75 -8.70 2.17
N ILE A 170 -13.48 -9.49 2.96
CA ILE A 170 -14.95 -9.42 3.06
C ILE A 170 -15.37 -8.10 3.71
N GLU A 171 -14.73 -7.70 4.81
CA GLU A 171 -15.07 -6.50 5.58
C GLU A 171 -14.75 -5.22 4.80
N ASP A 172 -13.64 -5.18 4.08
CA ASP A 172 -13.25 -4.06 3.19
C ASP A 172 -14.22 -3.87 2.01
N ASN A 173 -15.01 -4.92 1.68
CA ASN A 173 -16.05 -4.89 0.66
C ASN A 173 -17.47 -4.73 1.24
N GLY A 174 -17.59 -4.31 2.50
CA GLY A 174 -18.87 -4.02 3.16
C GLY A 174 -19.62 -5.24 3.71
N GLY A 175 -19.01 -6.44 3.65
CA GLY A 175 -19.54 -7.66 4.23
C GLY A 175 -19.26 -7.77 5.73
N LYS A 176 -19.89 -8.75 6.39
CA LYS A 176 -19.66 -9.05 7.81
C LYS A 176 -19.26 -10.51 7.98
N VAL A 177 -18.21 -10.78 8.76
CA VAL A 177 -17.81 -12.16 9.08
C VAL A 177 -18.26 -12.53 10.48
N THR A 178 -18.82 -13.72 10.62
CA THR A 178 -19.27 -14.28 11.92
C THR A 178 -18.66 -15.67 12.15
N SER A 179 -18.58 -16.05 13.43
CA SER A 179 -17.99 -17.33 13.83
C SER A 179 -18.89 -18.54 13.63
N SER A 180 -20.22 -18.34 13.54
CA SER A 180 -21.21 -19.42 13.49
C SER A 180 -22.24 -19.24 12.39
N VAL A 181 -22.63 -20.36 11.75
CA VAL A 181 -23.69 -20.39 10.73
C VAL A 181 -25.07 -20.22 11.38
N SER A 182 -25.88 -19.34 10.81
CA SER A 182 -27.27 -19.06 11.19
C SER A 182 -28.14 -18.80 9.96
N GLN A 183 -29.43 -18.64 10.13
CA GLN A 183 -30.37 -18.30 9.02
C GLN A 183 -30.05 -16.97 8.35
N ASN A 184 -29.34 -16.06 9.05
CA ASN A 184 -28.92 -14.78 8.52
C ASN A 184 -27.58 -14.86 7.74
N THR A 185 -26.92 -16.03 7.72
CA THR A 185 -25.68 -16.24 6.96
C THR A 185 -25.98 -16.27 5.48
N SER A 186 -25.34 -15.39 4.71
CA SER A 186 -25.49 -15.32 3.25
C SER A 186 -24.64 -16.37 2.55
N TYR A 187 -23.40 -16.55 3.01
CA TYR A 187 -22.44 -17.48 2.42
C TYR A 187 -21.58 -18.17 3.48
N LEU A 188 -21.33 -19.46 3.26
CA LEU A 188 -20.27 -20.21 3.95
C LEU A 188 -19.10 -20.38 2.98
N VAL A 189 -17.97 -19.75 3.26
CA VAL A 189 -16.74 -19.97 2.49
C VAL A 189 -16.04 -21.20 3.05
N ALA A 190 -15.89 -22.23 2.20
CA ALA A 190 -15.32 -23.51 2.57
C ALA A 190 -13.98 -23.73 1.88
N GLY A 191 -12.91 -23.78 2.67
CA GLY A 191 -11.58 -24.23 2.23
C GLY A 191 -11.42 -25.74 2.39
N GLU A 192 -10.16 -26.19 2.40
CA GLU A 192 -9.82 -27.59 2.61
C GLU A 192 -10.17 -28.07 4.04
N ASN A 193 -10.55 -29.33 4.16
CA ASN A 193 -10.93 -29.97 5.42
C ASN A 193 -11.98 -29.17 6.22
N PRO A 194 -13.08 -28.76 5.61
CA PRO A 194 -14.10 -27.99 6.27
C PRO A 194 -14.77 -28.81 7.38
N GLY A 195 -14.93 -28.21 8.56
CA GLY A 195 -15.52 -28.87 9.72
C GLY A 195 -17.03 -29.00 9.67
N SER A 196 -17.65 -29.24 10.82
CA SER A 196 -19.11 -29.46 11.00
C SER A 196 -20.00 -28.32 10.49
N LYS A 197 -19.45 -27.13 10.24
CA LYS A 197 -20.20 -25.96 9.75
C LYS A 197 -20.83 -26.20 8.36
N ILE A 198 -20.22 -27.02 7.49
CA ILE A 198 -20.82 -27.40 6.20
C ILE A 198 -22.17 -28.11 6.39
N LYS A 199 -22.22 -29.10 7.26
CA LYS A 199 -23.47 -29.82 7.52
C LYS A 199 -24.56 -28.88 8.00
N LYS A 200 -24.19 -27.95 8.90
CA LYS A 200 -25.12 -26.95 9.42
C LYS A 200 -25.64 -26.03 8.33
N ALA A 201 -24.72 -25.50 7.47
CA ALA A 201 -25.06 -24.61 6.35
C ALA A 201 -26.02 -25.32 5.35
N SER A 202 -25.71 -26.56 4.95
CA SER A 202 -26.55 -27.34 4.06
C SER A 202 -27.94 -27.58 4.63
N ASN A 203 -28.06 -27.89 5.93
CA ASN A 203 -29.34 -28.16 6.58
C ASN A 203 -30.28 -26.94 6.62
N ILE A 204 -29.73 -25.73 6.62
CA ILE A 204 -30.53 -24.50 6.68
C ILE A 204 -30.51 -23.71 5.36
N GLY A 205 -29.97 -24.30 4.28
CA GLY A 205 -30.01 -23.71 2.94
C GLY A 205 -29.07 -22.55 2.70
N VAL A 206 -27.97 -22.41 3.49
CA VAL A 206 -26.94 -21.37 3.26
C VAL A 206 -26.08 -21.74 2.06
N ASN A 207 -25.83 -20.78 1.17
CA ASN A 207 -24.95 -20.97 0.02
C ASN A 207 -23.52 -21.26 0.46
N ILE A 208 -22.97 -22.38 -0.03
CA ILE A 208 -21.58 -22.77 0.21
C ILE A 208 -20.76 -22.40 -1.03
N ILE A 209 -19.70 -21.61 -0.84
CA ILE A 209 -18.81 -21.14 -1.90
C ILE A 209 -17.36 -21.50 -1.59
N SER A 210 -16.55 -21.65 -2.65
CA SER A 210 -15.10 -21.81 -2.53
C SER A 210 -14.40 -20.47 -2.32
N GLU A 211 -13.08 -20.52 -2.05
CA GLU A 211 -12.21 -19.34 -1.99
C GLU A 211 -12.24 -18.57 -3.32
N ASP A 212 -12.08 -19.26 -4.46
CA ASP A 212 -12.10 -18.65 -5.79
C ASP A 212 -13.45 -17.98 -6.08
N GLN A 213 -14.55 -18.59 -5.66
CA GLN A 213 -15.88 -18.01 -5.81
C GLN A 213 -16.08 -16.76 -4.94
N LEU A 214 -15.45 -16.69 -3.75
CA LEU A 214 -15.43 -15.47 -2.95
C LEU A 214 -14.68 -14.35 -3.68
N VAL A 215 -13.50 -14.64 -4.23
CA VAL A 215 -12.70 -13.67 -4.99
C VAL A 215 -13.46 -13.16 -6.21
N ASN A 216 -14.09 -14.07 -6.97
CA ASN A 216 -14.91 -13.69 -8.13
C ASN A 216 -16.11 -12.84 -7.73
N LEU A 217 -16.79 -13.18 -6.62
CA LEU A 217 -17.93 -12.40 -6.11
C LEU A 217 -17.57 -10.94 -5.79
N ILE A 218 -16.30 -10.69 -5.42
CA ILE A 218 -15.79 -9.35 -5.14
C ILE A 218 -15.33 -8.63 -6.42
N ASN A 219 -14.79 -9.38 -7.39
CA ASN A 219 -14.24 -8.79 -8.62
C ASN A 219 -15.31 -8.51 -9.69
N ASP A 220 -16.39 -9.30 -9.70
CA ASP A 220 -17.45 -9.24 -10.73
C ASP A 220 -18.61 -8.29 -10.36
N GLY A 221 -18.60 -7.71 -9.17
CA GLY A 221 -19.61 -6.76 -8.70
C GLY A 221 -19.14 -5.32 -8.76
#